data_7d7e829eadd168f1e5186f7a73145703
#
_entry.id   7d7e829eadd168f1e5186f7a73145703
#
_cell.length_a   1.000
_cell.length_b   1.000
_cell.length_c   1.000
_cell.angle_alpha   90.00
_cell.angle_beta   90.00
_cell.angle_gamma   90.00
#
_symmetry.space_group_name_H-M   'P 1'
#
loop_
_entity.id
_entity.type
_entity.pdbx_description
1 polymer ?
#
loop_
_entity_poly.entity_id
_entity_poly.type
_entity_poly.pdbx_seq_one_letter_code
_entity_poly.pdbx_strand_id
1 'polypeptide(L)'
;MYAGRVPNKVLPMIQGLFQGNDAFAVPVVTFGNRNYDNALIELRNELENNHFHTIAAGAFVAQHAFTDQLATMRPGKSDQEEIRGFAKRIVTIIEMIQTLGEIPKPVHVKGIEPIPPYYTPLGIDGKPAKFLKAKPKTKSNCDHCDLCVKVCPIGSINSEDPSKIDGICIKCQACVKKCPKQAKYFDDPAFLSHVEMLKRNYQRAAKNEIFVSDGRENEIQ
;
A
#
# COMPACT_ATOMS: atom_id res chain seq x y z
N MET A 1 -1.13 0.55 -0.20
CA MET A 1 -2.55 0.80 0.14
C MET A 1 -2.76 2.21 0.71
N TYR A 2 -3.95 2.75 0.66
CA TYR A 2 -4.32 4.07 1.16
C TYR A 2 -5.65 3.97 1.89
N ALA A 3 -5.69 4.41 3.16
CA ALA A 3 -6.90 4.38 3.98
C ALA A 3 -7.70 3.06 3.89
N GLY A 4 -7.01 1.93 3.96
CA GLY A 4 -7.60 0.60 3.96
C GLY A 4 -8.07 0.07 2.61
N ARG A 5 -7.80 0.76 1.51
CA ARG A 5 -8.23 0.38 0.15
C ARG A 5 -7.13 0.62 -0.89
N VAL A 6 -7.36 0.21 -2.12
CA VAL A 6 -6.56 0.63 -3.28
C VAL A 6 -6.63 2.16 -3.37
N PRO A 7 -5.50 2.87 -3.61
CA PRO A 7 -5.53 4.32 -3.69
C PRO A 7 -6.51 4.80 -4.77
N ASN A 8 -7.40 5.72 -4.40
CA ASN A 8 -8.45 6.23 -5.29
C ASN A 8 -7.93 6.88 -6.60
N LYS A 9 -6.66 7.25 -6.66
CA LYS A 9 -6.02 7.74 -7.88
C LYS A 9 -5.41 6.63 -8.74
N VAL A 10 -5.21 5.45 -8.16
CA VAL A 10 -4.68 4.27 -8.85
C VAL A 10 -5.80 3.35 -9.33
N LEU A 11 -6.90 3.27 -8.60
CA LEU A 11 -8.02 2.38 -8.90
C LEU A 11 -8.55 2.54 -10.35
N PRO A 12 -8.79 3.76 -10.89
CA PRO A 12 -9.21 3.92 -12.27
C PRO A 12 -8.17 3.42 -13.30
N MET A 13 -6.89 3.48 -12.95
CA MET A 13 -5.81 2.95 -13.81
C MET A 13 -5.87 1.42 -13.86
N ILE A 14 -6.09 0.76 -12.72
CA ILE A 14 -6.25 -0.69 -12.68
C ILE A 14 -7.46 -1.10 -13.52
N GLN A 15 -8.59 -0.43 -13.33
CA GLN A 15 -9.84 -0.72 -14.03
C GLN A 15 -9.77 -0.50 -15.55
N GLY A 16 -9.00 0.51 -16.00
CA GLY A 16 -8.99 0.91 -17.41
C GLY A 16 -7.76 0.48 -18.21
N LEU A 17 -6.62 0.22 -17.59
CA LEU A 17 -5.36 -0.06 -18.30
C LEU A 17 -4.90 -1.51 -18.18
N PHE A 18 -5.38 -2.25 -17.20
CA PHE A 18 -4.99 -3.65 -17.03
C PHE A 18 -5.98 -4.56 -17.75
N GLN A 19 -5.46 -5.43 -18.61
CA GLN A 19 -6.22 -6.45 -19.32
C GLN A 19 -5.52 -7.79 -19.11
N GLY A 20 -6.21 -8.73 -18.48
CA GLY A 20 -5.63 -10.01 -18.06
C GLY A 20 -5.40 -10.96 -19.22
N ASN A 21 -6.35 -11.00 -20.18
CA ASN A 21 -6.31 -11.99 -21.27
C ASN A 21 -6.03 -13.41 -20.75
N ASP A 22 -6.69 -13.78 -19.66
CA ASP A 22 -6.56 -15.05 -18.94
C ASP A 22 -5.16 -15.31 -18.33
N ALA A 23 -4.35 -14.27 -18.13
CA ALA A 23 -3.06 -14.40 -17.45
C ALA A 23 -3.24 -14.61 -15.94
N PHE A 24 -2.31 -15.31 -15.33
CA PHE A 24 -2.24 -15.43 -13.88
C PHE A 24 -1.83 -14.13 -13.22
N ALA A 25 -2.42 -13.83 -12.06
CA ALA A 25 -2.10 -12.65 -11.27
C ALA A 25 -1.88 -13.00 -9.79
N VAL A 26 -1.01 -12.20 -9.16
CA VAL A 26 -0.73 -12.27 -7.72
C VAL A 26 -0.89 -10.87 -7.14
N PRO A 27 -2.07 -10.48 -6.65
CA PRO A 27 -2.25 -9.20 -5.98
C PRO A 27 -1.40 -9.11 -4.72
N VAL A 28 -0.64 -8.02 -4.61
CA VAL A 28 0.20 -7.74 -3.44
C VAL A 28 -0.05 -6.33 -2.94
N VAL A 29 -0.28 -6.20 -1.65
CA VAL A 29 -0.38 -4.89 -0.98
C VAL A 29 0.70 -4.77 0.11
N THR A 30 1.18 -3.54 0.31
CA THR A 30 2.05 -3.21 1.45
C THR A 30 1.32 -2.28 2.40
N PHE A 31 1.56 -2.42 3.71
CA PHE A 31 0.91 -1.60 4.74
C PHE A 31 1.85 -1.28 5.90
N GLY A 32 1.61 -0.11 6.51
CA GLY A 32 2.47 0.43 7.56
C GLY A 32 2.01 0.08 8.98
N ASN A 33 1.99 -1.19 9.36
CA ASN A 33 1.71 -1.67 10.72
C ASN A 33 0.26 -1.55 11.23
N ARG A 34 -0.56 -0.61 10.71
CA ARG A 34 -1.96 -0.48 11.18
C ARG A 34 -2.80 -1.68 10.74
N ASN A 35 -3.16 -1.73 9.49
CA ASN A 35 -3.91 -2.79 8.82
C ASN A 35 -3.97 -2.47 7.33
N TYR A 36 -4.17 -3.47 6.49
CA TYR A 36 -4.46 -3.29 5.06
C TYR A 36 -5.96 -3.27 4.74
N ASP A 37 -6.80 -3.57 5.74
CA ASP A 37 -8.27 -3.60 5.67
C ASP A 37 -8.77 -4.33 4.40
N ASN A 38 -9.44 -3.62 3.49
CA ASN A 38 -10.01 -4.22 2.27
C ASN A 38 -9.16 -4.01 1.01
N ALA A 39 -7.94 -3.47 1.13
CA ALA A 39 -7.12 -3.15 -0.04
C ALA A 39 -6.74 -4.39 -0.86
N LEU A 40 -6.51 -5.53 -0.21
CA LEU A 40 -6.13 -6.76 -0.91
C LEU A 40 -7.30 -7.40 -1.64
N ILE A 41 -8.47 -7.50 -0.99
CA ILE A 41 -9.68 -8.05 -1.62
C ILE A 41 -10.16 -7.15 -2.77
N GLU A 42 -10.11 -5.83 -2.61
CA GLU A 42 -10.43 -4.89 -3.68
C GLU A 42 -9.50 -5.07 -4.88
N LEU A 43 -8.18 -5.13 -4.66
CA LEU A 43 -7.21 -5.34 -5.74
C LEU A 43 -7.43 -6.69 -6.43
N ARG A 44 -7.70 -7.77 -5.67
CA ARG A 44 -8.01 -9.09 -6.20
C ARG A 44 -9.25 -9.04 -7.09
N ASN A 45 -10.33 -8.41 -6.61
CA ASN A 45 -11.58 -8.30 -7.36
C ASN A 45 -11.41 -7.50 -8.66
N GLU A 46 -10.68 -6.39 -8.63
CA GLU A 46 -10.40 -5.61 -9.84
C GLU A 46 -9.58 -6.39 -10.87
N LEU A 47 -8.61 -7.21 -10.44
CA LEU A 47 -7.86 -8.07 -11.36
C LEU A 47 -8.75 -9.15 -11.97
N GLU A 48 -9.60 -9.83 -11.17
CA GLU A 48 -10.56 -10.81 -11.69
C GLU A 48 -11.56 -10.17 -12.67
N ASN A 49 -12.08 -8.97 -12.35
CA ASN A 49 -12.97 -8.24 -13.24
C ASN A 49 -12.30 -7.86 -14.58
N ASN A 50 -10.97 -7.74 -14.59
CA ASN A 50 -10.17 -7.46 -15.76
C ASN A 50 -9.61 -8.73 -16.44
N HIS A 51 -10.24 -9.88 -16.21
CA HIS A 51 -9.90 -11.17 -16.82
C HIS A 51 -8.50 -11.69 -16.49
N PHE A 52 -8.03 -11.44 -15.27
CA PHE A 52 -6.89 -12.17 -14.68
C PHE A 52 -7.40 -13.33 -13.83
N HIS A 53 -6.60 -14.37 -13.70
CA HIS A 53 -6.81 -15.45 -12.75
C HIS A 53 -5.91 -15.28 -11.53
N THR A 54 -6.46 -14.89 -10.40
CA THR A 54 -5.67 -14.66 -9.18
C THR A 54 -5.37 -15.99 -8.47
N ILE A 55 -4.11 -16.42 -8.50
CA ILE A 55 -3.65 -17.72 -7.99
C ILE A 55 -3.03 -17.68 -6.60
N ALA A 56 -2.60 -16.52 -6.16
CA ALA A 56 -2.06 -16.26 -4.83
C ALA A 56 -2.22 -14.78 -4.50
N ALA A 57 -2.13 -14.40 -3.23
CA ALA A 57 -2.19 -13.01 -2.79
C ALA A 57 -1.32 -12.78 -1.55
N GLY A 58 -0.85 -11.53 -1.35
CA GLY A 58 -0.03 -11.21 -0.19
C GLY A 58 -0.26 -9.80 0.36
N ALA A 59 -0.25 -9.68 1.70
CA ALA A 59 -0.22 -8.42 2.40
C ALA A 59 1.06 -8.37 3.25
N PHE A 60 1.99 -7.46 2.91
CA PHE A 60 3.29 -7.39 3.55
C PHE A 60 3.47 -6.09 4.33
N VAL A 61 4.00 -6.24 5.53
CA VAL A 61 4.30 -5.11 6.41
C VAL A 61 5.52 -4.36 5.91
N ALA A 62 5.42 -3.05 5.84
CA ALA A 62 6.52 -2.15 5.54
C ALA A 62 6.55 -1.00 6.55
N GLN A 63 7.71 -0.37 6.71
CA GLN A 63 7.84 0.82 7.56
C GLN A 63 6.79 1.86 7.19
N HIS A 64 6.11 2.41 8.20
CA HIS A 64 5.00 3.33 7.98
C HIS A 64 5.45 4.59 7.23
N ALA A 65 4.65 5.03 6.23
CA ALA A 65 5.02 6.19 5.44
C ALA A 65 5.14 7.47 6.28
N PHE A 66 4.24 7.67 7.26
CA PHE A 66 4.13 8.90 8.04
C PHE A 66 5.10 9.01 9.22
N THR A 67 5.67 7.89 9.67
CA THR A 67 6.58 7.87 10.82
C THR A 67 7.54 6.69 10.75
N ASP A 68 8.75 6.89 11.24
CA ASP A 68 9.77 5.83 11.32
C ASP A 68 9.64 4.98 12.59
N GLN A 69 8.71 5.31 13.49
CA GLN A 69 8.49 4.60 14.75
C GLN A 69 7.55 3.39 14.63
N LEU A 70 6.93 3.17 13.48
CA LEU A 70 6.03 2.04 13.24
C LEU A 70 6.57 1.14 12.14
N ALA A 71 6.65 -0.15 12.43
CA ALA A 71 7.26 -1.16 11.57
C ALA A 71 8.67 -0.75 11.11
N THR A 72 9.46 -0.21 12.04
CA THR A 72 10.82 0.28 11.78
C THR A 72 11.65 -0.81 11.13
N MET A 73 12.40 -0.44 10.08
CA MET A 73 13.27 -1.33 9.29
C MET A 73 12.54 -2.52 8.61
N ARG A 74 11.21 -2.50 8.51
CA ARG A 74 10.49 -3.52 7.75
C ARG A 74 10.34 -3.11 6.27
N PRO A 75 10.48 -4.08 5.31
CA PRO A 75 10.69 -5.50 5.54
C PRO A 75 12.12 -5.84 5.99
N GLY A 76 12.25 -6.57 7.10
CA GLY A 76 13.50 -7.09 7.63
C GLY A 76 13.89 -8.45 7.02
N LYS A 77 14.92 -9.13 7.60
CA LYS A 77 15.37 -10.44 7.11
C LYS A 77 14.26 -11.50 7.13
N SER A 78 13.52 -11.60 8.23
CA SER A 78 12.41 -12.56 8.36
C SER A 78 11.31 -12.30 7.32
N ASP A 79 10.94 -11.02 7.11
CA ASP A 79 9.96 -10.68 6.06
C ASP A 79 10.43 -11.10 4.67
N GLN A 80 11.72 -10.89 4.38
CA GLN A 80 12.31 -11.28 3.10
C GLN A 80 12.32 -12.79 2.91
N GLU A 81 12.52 -13.57 3.98
CA GLU A 81 12.43 -15.04 3.94
C GLU A 81 10.99 -15.49 3.68
N GLU A 82 10.00 -14.89 4.34
CA GLU A 82 8.58 -15.15 4.08
C GLU A 82 8.20 -14.81 2.63
N ILE A 83 8.65 -13.66 2.11
CA ILE A 83 8.41 -13.24 0.72
C ILE A 83 9.05 -14.22 -0.27
N ARG A 84 10.28 -14.70 -0.01
CA ARG A 84 10.92 -15.73 -0.85
C ARG A 84 10.18 -17.06 -0.79
N GLY A 85 9.71 -17.45 0.40
CA GLY A 85 8.85 -18.64 0.58
C GLY A 85 7.56 -18.52 -0.22
N PHE A 86 6.93 -17.35 -0.16
CA PHE A 86 5.73 -17.05 -0.96
C PHE A 86 5.99 -17.17 -2.47
N ALA A 87 7.10 -16.60 -2.96
CA ALA A 87 7.47 -16.70 -4.37
C ALA A 87 7.66 -18.18 -4.81
N LYS A 88 8.29 -19.01 -3.99
CA LYS A 88 8.43 -20.45 -4.27
C LYS A 88 7.08 -21.17 -4.35
N ARG A 89 6.13 -20.84 -3.44
CA ARG A 89 4.77 -21.40 -3.48
C ARG A 89 4.03 -21.02 -4.75
N ILE A 90 4.20 -19.79 -5.24
CA ILE A 90 3.61 -19.35 -6.52
C ILE A 90 4.13 -20.22 -7.68
N VAL A 91 5.44 -20.48 -7.75
CA VAL A 91 6.02 -21.35 -8.77
C VAL A 91 5.39 -22.74 -8.73
N THR A 92 5.30 -23.35 -7.54
CA THR A 92 4.65 -24.66 -7.37
C THR A 92 3.18 -24.66 -7.85
N ILE A 93 2.42 -23.60 -7.56
CA ILE A 93 1.03 -23.49 -8.03
C ILE A 93 0.98 -23.43 -9.55
N ILE A 94 1.85 -22.65 -10.20
CA ILE A 94 1.92 -22.56 -11.66
C ILE A 94 2.26 -23.93 -12.28
N GLU A 95 3.22 -24.64 -11.72
CA GLU A 95 3.59 -26.00 -12.16
C GLU A 95 2.43 -26.99 -12.01
N MET A 96 1.67 -26.91 -10.91
CA MET A 96 0.46 -27.72 -10.71
C MET A 96 -0.62 -27.41 -11.75
N ILE A 97 -0.90 -26.13 -12.01
CA ILE A 97 -1.88 -25.71 -13.03
C ILE A 97 -1.48 -26.24 -14.42
N GLN A 98 -0.20 -26.10 -14.77
CA GLN A 98 0.32 -26.61 -16.05
C GLN A 98 0.19 -28.13 -16.17
N THR A 99 0.37 -28.87 -15.07
CA THR A 99 0.28 -30.33 -15.04
C THR A 99 -1.16 -30.82 -15.11
N LEU A 100 -2.06 -30.18 -14.38
CA LEU A 100 -3.47 -30.59 -14.27
C LEU A 100 -4.34 -30.03 -15.41
N GLY A 101 -3.92 -28.94 -16.05
CA GLY A 101 -4.68 -28.24 -17.10
C GLY A 101 -5.92 -27.52 -16.58
N GLU A 102 -6.03 -27.34 -15.28
CA GLU A 102 -7.17 -26.70 -14.64
C GLU A 102 -6.77 -25.38 -13.98
N ILE A 103 -7.51 -24.31 -14.30
CA ILE A 103 -7.35 -23.02 -13.66
C ILE A 103 -8.07 -23.04 -12.31
N PRO A 104 -7.40 -22.75 -11.19
CA PRO A 104 -8.04 -22.78 -9.88
C PRO A 104 -9.05 -21.64 -9.73
N LYS A 105 -9.98 -21.79 -8.78
CA LYS A 105 -10.86 -20.68 -8.37
C LYS A 105 -10.00 -19.50 -7.90
N PRO A 106 -10.53 -18.25 -8.02
CA PRO A 106 -9.85 -17.06 -7.50
C PRO A 106 -9.38 -17.23 -6.05
N VAL A 107 -8.17 -16.81 -5.75
CA VAL A 107 -7.62 -16.95 -4.40
C VAL A 107 -8.53 -16.27 -3.37
N HIS A 108 -8.87 -17.00 -2.31
CA HIS A 108 -9.62 -16.44 -1.19
C HIS A 108 -8.73 -15.53 -0.37
N VAL A 109 -9.18 -14.30 -0.08
CA VAL A 109 -8.48 -13.33 0.75
C VAL A 109 -9.43 -12.72 1.78
N LYS A 110 -8.90 -12.28 2.91
CA LYS A 110 -9.68 -11.59 3.93
C LYS A 110 -10.16 -10.24 3.43
N GLY A 111 -11.39 -9.88 3.80
CA GLY A 111 -11.99 -8.58 3.50
C GLY A 111 -13.50 -8.62 3.65
N ILE A 112 -14.13 -7.49 3.38
CA ILE A 112 -15.59 -7.29 3.46
C ILE A 112 -16.11 -7.02 2.06
N GLU A 113 -17.17 -7.71 1.67
CA GLU A 113 -17.92 -7.47 0.44
C GLU A 113 -19.39 -7.16 0.77
N PRO A 114 -20.00 -6.13 0.16
CA PRO A 114 -19.37 -5.18 -0.79
C PRO A 114 -18.31 -4.31 -0.12
N ILE A 115 -17.33 -3.85 -0.92
CA ILE A 115 -16.18 -3.07 -0.41
C ILE A 115 -16.68 -1.81 0.31
N PRO A 116 -16.37 -1.61 1.60
CA PRO A 116 -16.84 -0.45 2.37
C PRO A 116 -16.11 0.85 1.97
N PRO A 117 -16.58 2.01 2.41
CA PRO A 117 -15.88 3.27 2.22
C PRO A 117 -14.44 3.28 2.74
N TYR A 118 -13.62 4.22 2.26
CA TYR A 118 -12.27 4.42 2.78
C TYR A 118 -12.27 4.67 4.28
N TYR A 119 -11.28 4.11 4.97
CA TYR A 119 -11.05 4.41 6.38
C TYR A 119 -10.94 5.91 6.61
N THR A 120 -11.68 6.43 7.58
CA THR A 120 -11.59 7.82 8.01
C THR A 120 -10.44 7.97 9.00
N PRO A 121 -9.36 8.71 8.68
CA PRO A 121 -8.27 8.95 9.62
C PRO A 121 -8.78 9.63 10.88
N LEU A 122 -8.35 9.18 12.05
CA LEU A 122 -8.67 9.76 13.34
C LEU A 122 -7.48 10.55 13.90
N GLY A 123 -7.74 11.61 14.60
CA GLY A 123 -6.77 12.32 15.41
C GLY A 123 -6.50 11.62 16.75
N ILE A 124 -5.59 12.18 17.54
CA ILE A 124 -5.25 11.66 18.88
C ILE A 124 -6.44 11.76 19.85
N ASP A 125 -7.38 12.64 19.58
CA ASP A 125 -8.64 12.84 20.31
C ASP A 125 -9.76 11.88 19.88
N GLY A 126 -9.47 10.95 18.96
CA GLY A 126 -10.42 9.99 18.42
C GLY A 126 -11.42 10.56 17.40
N LYS A 127 -11.33 11.84 17.07
CA LYS A 127 -12.21 12.50 16.09
C LYS A 127 -11.64 12.42 14.68
N PRO A 128 -12.47 12.53 13.62
CA PRO A 128 -12.00 12.56 12.24
C PRO A 128 -10.95 13.65 11.98
N ALA A 129 -9.77 13.25 11.51
CA ALA A 129 -8.67 14.16 11.17
C ALA A 129 -8.75 14.51 9.69
N LYS A 130 -9.13 15.75 9.37
CA LYS A 130 -9.33 16.23 7.99
C LYS A 130 -8.06 16.91 7.46
N PHE A 131 -7.17 16.16 6.84
CA PHE A 131 -5.90 16.67 6.25
C PHE A 131 -5.77 16.43 4.75
N LEU A 132 -6.87 16.32 4.02
CA LEU A 132 -6.83 16.12 2.55
C LEU A 132 -6.06 17.22 1.83
N LYS A 133 -6.16 18.47 2.32
CA LYS A 133 -5.48 19.65 1.74
C LYS A 133 -4.02 19.79 2.22
N ALA A 134 -3.57 19.02 3.21
CA ALA A 134 -2.20 19.10 3.68
C ALA A 134 -1.20 18.78 2.55
N LYS A 135 -0.21 19.63 2.37
CA LYS A 135 0.90 19.51 1.41
C LYS A 135 2.22 19.66 2.15
N PRO A 136 3.31 19.03 1.69
CA PRO A 136 4.61 19.23 2.31
C PRO A 136 5.10 20.67 2.09
N LYS A 137 5.73 21.24 3.11
CA LYS A 137 6.45 22.50 3.06
C LYS A 137 7.94 22.28 2.86
N THR A 138 8.67 23.36 2.58
CA THR A 138 10.11 23.32 2.34
C THR A 138 10.80 24.34 3.26
N LYS A 139 11.83 23.88 3.99
CA LYS A 139 12.68 24.73 4.85
C LYS A 139 13.67 25.51 4.00
N SER A 140 14.26 26.56 4.57
CA SER A 140 15.25 27.43 3.93
C SER A 140 16.59 26.75 3.60
N ASN A 141 16.88 25.59 4.21
CA ASN A 141 18.09 24.80 3.93
C ASN A 141 17.96 23.90 2.69
N CYS A 142 16.91 24.07 1.88
CA CYS A 142 16.79 23.40 0.59
C CYS A 142 17.87 23.90 -0.39
N ASP A 143 18.57 22.95 -1.01
CA ASP A 143 19.62 23.22 -2.01
C ASP A 143 19.15 23.06 -3.46
N HIS A 144 17.85 22.92 -3.67
CA HIS A 144 17.23 22.76 -5.00
C HIS A 144 17.78 21.59 -5.82
N CYS A 145 18.14 20.47 -5.19
CA CYS A 145 18.67 19.28 -5.87
C CYS A 145 17.61 18.48 -6.68
N ASP A 146 16.36 18.89 -6.70
CA ASP A 146 15.23 18.36 -7.44
C ASP A 146 14.88 16.87 -7.19
N LEU A 147 15.53 16.24 -6.21
CA LEU A 147 15.22 14.85 -5.88
C LEU A 147 13.75 14.64 -5.49
N CYS A 148 13.17 15.61 -4.77
CA CYS A 148 11.75 15.56 -4.38
C CYS A 148 10.80 15.63 -5.59
N VAL A 149 11.16 16.34 -6.65
CA VAL A 149 10.43 16.39 -7.93
C VAL A 149 10.46 15.00 -8.58
N LYS A 150 11.68 14.43 -8.73
CA LYS A 150 11.91 13.12 -9.37
C LYS A 150 11.22 11.97 -8.66
N VAL A 151 11.13 11.99 -7.32
CA VAL A 151 10.52 10.89 -6.54
C VAL A 151 9.03 11.09 -6.29
N CYS A 152 8.42 12.17 -6.76
CA CYS A 152 6.98 12.38 -6.63
C CYS A 152 6.22 11.48 -7.61
N PRO A 153 5.49 10.44 -7.15
CA PRO A 153 4.94 9.43 -8.05
C PRO A 153 3.79 9.96 -8.93
N ILE A 154 3.27 11.13 -8.62
CA ILE A 154 2.17 11.77 -9.37
C ILE A 154 2.58 13.17 -9.91
N GLY A 155 3.87 13.49 -9.93
CA GLY A 155 4.38 14.72 -10.54
C GLY A 155 3.81 16.02 -9.97
N SER A 156 3.47 16.06 -8.67
CA SER A 156 2.79 17.21 -8.07
C SER A 156 3.71 18.35 -7.62
N ILE A 157 5.02 18.14 -7.57
CA ILE A 157 5.99 19.12 -7.14
C ILE A 157 6.50 19.88 -8.36
N ASN A 158 6.47 21.21 -8.28
CA ASN A 158 6.92 22.08 -9.36
C ASN A 158 8.41 21.85 -9.68
N SER A 159 8.76 21.71 -10.96
CA SER A 159 10.12 21.43 -11.40
C SER A 159 11.04 22.66 -11.38
N GLU A 160 10.48 23.88 -11.51
CA GLU A 160 11.23 25.12 -11.47
C GLU A 160 11.42 25.63 -10.04
N ASP A 161 10.42 25.37 -9.18
CA ASP A 161 10.47 25.73 -7.78
C ASP A 161 9.97 24.55 -6.92
N PRO A 162 10.87 23.69 -6.44
CA PRO A 162 10.51 22.54 -5.62
C PRO A 162 9.82 22.88 -4.31
N SER A 163 9.76 24.15 -3.91
CA SER A 163 8.99 24.59 -2.75
C SER A 163 7.47 24.57 -3.00
N LYS A 164 7.06 24.69 -4.27
CA LYS A 164 5.66 24.70 -4.71
C LYS A 164 5.13 23.32 -5.00
N ILE A 165 3.89 23.09 -4.60
CA ILE A 165 3.15 21.85 -4.86
C ILE A 165 1.91 22.22 -5.67
N ASP A 166 2.00 22.12 -6.99
CA ASP A 166 0.95 22.56 -7.90
C ASP A 166 -0.18 21.53 -7.98
N GLY A 167 0.17 20.26 -7.96
CA GLY A 167 -0.77 19.15 -8.05
C GLY A 167 -1.35 18.67 -6.74
N ILE A 168 -2.02 17.51 -6.83
CA ILE A 168 -2.61 16.80 -5.68
C ILE A 168 -1.49 16.07 -4.92
N CYS A 169 -1.42 16.23 -3.60
CA CYS A 169 -0.53 15.46 -2.75
C CYS A 169 -1.23 14.22 -2.19
N ILE A 170 -0.74 13.02 -2.52
CA ILE A 170 -1.23 11.75 -1.94
C ILE A 170 -0.57 11.39 -0.60
N LYS A 171 0.25 12.26 -0.05
CA LYS A 171 0.94 12.11 1.25
C LYS A 171 1.79 10.85 1.37
N CYS A 172 2.36 10.37 0.26
CA CYS A 172 3.22 9.18 0.24
C CYS A 172 4.55 9.35 0.99
N GLN A 173 4.90 10.58 1.39
CA GLN A 173 6.13 10.95 2.10
C GLN A 173 7.43 10.72 1.32
N ALA A 174 7.41 10.35 0.05
CA ALA A 174 8.62 10.11 -0.73
C ALA A 174 9.54 11.33 -0.73
N CYS A 175 9.00 12.53 -0.97
CA CYS A 175 9.75 13.79 -0.94
C CYS A 175 10.34 14.14 0.44
N VAL A 176 9.66 13.75 1.53
CA VAL A 176 10.14 13.97 2.90
C VAL A 176 11.26 12.98 3.24
N LYS A 177 11.03 11.69 3.01
CA LYS A 177 11.98 10.64 3.38
C LYS A 177 13.24 10.59 2.51
N LYS A 178 13.13 11.00 1.26
CA LYS A 178 14.26 10.99 0.31
C LYS A 178 15.05 12.29 0.29
N CYS A 179 14.59 13.35 0.95
CA CYS A 179 15.29 14.64 0.95
C CYS A 179 16.62 14.55 1.74
N PRO A 180 17.80 14.69 1.10
CA PRO A 180 19.09 14.57 1.78
C PRO A 180 19.33 15.68 2.80
N LYS A 181 18.70 16.86 2.59
CA LYS A 181 18.76 18.01 3.50
C LYS A 181 17.65 18.00 4.56
N GLN A 182 16.75 16.98 4.54
CA GLN A 182 15.56 16.94 5.41
C GLN A 182 14.76 18.27 5.38
N ALA A 183 14.75 18.90 4.20
CA ALA A 183 14.10 20.18 3.98
C ALA A 183 12.60 20.06 3.77
N LYS A 184 12.10 18.90 3.34
CA LYS A 184 10.66 18.67 3.16
C LYS A 184 10.02 18.18 4.47
N TYR A 185 8.87 18.75 4.84
CA TYR A 185 8.14 18.37 6.07
C TYR A 185 6.66 18.69 5.96
N PHE A 186 5.87 18.13 6.88
CA PHE A 186 4.47 18.47 7.08
C PHE A 186 4.30 19.15 8.43
N ASP A 187 3.46 20.18 8.49
CA ASP A 187 3.12 20.91 9.72
C ASP A 187 1.60 21.09 9.91
N ASP A 188 0.80 20.42 9.09
CA ASP A 188 -0.66 20.44 9.23
C ASP A 188 -1.07 19.78 10.55
N PRO A 189 -1.79 20.50 11.45
CA PRO A 189 -2.11 19.99 12.78
C PRO A 189 -2.95 18.71 12.76
N ALA A 190 -3.90 18.59 11.81
CA ALA A 190 -4.75 17.39 11.70
C ALA A 190 -3.93 16.19 11.22
N PHE A 191 -2.99 16.39 10.28
CA PHE A 191 -2.05 15.37 9.86
C PHE A 191 -1.16 14.91 11.01
N LEU A 192 -0.54 15.84 11.74
CA LEU A 192 0.33 15.52 12.88
C LEU A 192 -0.43 14.80 14.00
N SER A 193 -1.67 15.24 14.30
CA SER A 193 -2.55 14.57 15.27
C SER A 193 -2.84 13.11 14.85
N HIS A 194 -3.08 12.86 13.56
CA HIS A 194 -3.26 11.50 13.05
C HIS A 194 -1.98 10.66 13.18
N VAL A 195 -0.83 11.23 12.87
CA VAL A 195 0.47 10.54 13.04
C VAL A 195 0.69 10.13 14.50
N GLU A 196 0.37 11.02 15.44
CA GLU A 196 0.52 10.71 16.86
C GLU A 196 -0.47 9.63 17.32
N MET A 197 -1.72 9.67 16.85
CA MET A 197 -2.70 8.60 17.07
C MET A 197 -2.18 7.24 16.59
N LEU A 198 -1.59 7.19 15.38
CA LEU A 198 -1.02 5.96 14.83
C LEU A 198 0.11 5.43 15.71
N LYS A 199 1.06 6.27 16.09
CA LYS A 199 2.20 5.92 16.96
C LYS A 199 1.73 5.37 18.30
N ARG A 200 0.68 5.96 18.88
CA ARG A 200 0.16 5.55 20.19
C ARG A 200 -0.55 4.20 20.15
N ASN A 201 -1.35 3.96 19.10
CA ASN A 201 -2.30 2.84 19.08
C ASN A 201 -1.82 1.61 18.29
N TYR A 202 -0.77 1.73 17.46
CA TYR A 202 -0.37 0.65 16.55
C TYR A 202 1.09 0.23 16.71
N GLN A 203 1.59 0.19 17.94
CA GLN A 203 2.97 -0.25 18.24
C GLN A 203 3.17 -1.76 18.17
N ARG A 204 2.09 -2.56 18.23
CA ARG A 204 2.18 -4.01 18.08
C ARG A 204 2.86 -4.37 16.75
N ALA A 205 3.65 -5.42 16.72
CA ALA A 205 4.21 -5.94 15.48
C ALA A 205 3.10 -6.55 14.62
N ALA A 206 2.80 -5.94 13.47
CA ALA A 206 1.90 -6.53 12.49
C ALA A 206 2.58 -7.71 11.80
N LYS A 207 1.78 -8.67 11.32
CA LYS A 207 2.24 -9.85 10.60
C LYS A 207 1.98 -9.71 9.11
N ASN A 208 2.84 -10.32 8.30
CA ASN A 208 2.53 -10.55 6.89
C ASN A 208 1.40 -11.58 6.79
N GLU A 209 0.60 -11.49 5.73
CA GLU A 209 -0.44 -12.46 5.44
C GLU A 209 -0.29 -12.93 4.00
N ILE A 210 -0.37 -14.24 3.80
CA ILE A 210 -0.18 -14.91 2.51
C ILE A 210 -1.38 -15.82 2.27
N PHE A 211 -1.93 -15.75 1.07
CA PHE A 211 -3.06 -16.53 0.61
C PHE A 211 -2.66 -17.24 -0.66
N VAL A 212 -3.07 -18.49 -0.83
CA VAL A 212 -2.77 -19.27 -2.02
C VAL A 212 -3.99 -20.06 -2.46
N SER A 213 -4.12 -20.25 -3.75
CA SER A 213 -5.16 -21.08 -4.35
C SER A 213 -4.61 -22.52 -4.45
N ASP A 214 -4.79 -23.32 -3.40
CA ASP A 214 -4.24 -24.69 -3.32
C ASP A 214 -5.25 -25.78 -3.70
N GLY A 215 -6.40 -25.39 -4.26
CA GLY A 215 -7.45 -26.34 -4.67
C GLY A 215 -8.16 -27.04 -3.52
N ARG A 216 -7.79 -26.74 -2.26
CA ARG A 216 -8.46 -27.23 -1.07
C ARG A 216 -9.23 -26.11 -0.42
N GLU A 217 -10.48 -26.34 -0.12
CA GLU A 217 -11.22 -25.44 0.77
C GLU A 217 -10.44 -25.36 2.08
N ASN A 218 -10.00 -24.15 2.44
CA ASN A 218 -9.41 -23.93 3.75
C ASN A 218 -10.48 -24.24 4.78
N GLU A 219 -10.44 -25.42 5.39
CA GLU A 219 -11.12 -25.66 6.64
C GLU A 219 -10.51 -24.69 7.66
N ILE A 220 -11.31 -23.66 7.96
CA ILE A 220 -11.02 -22.70 9.01
C ILE A 220 -11.20 -23.44 10.34
N GLN A 221 -10.10 -23.77 11.00
CA GLN A 221 -10.08 -24.01 12.44
C GLN A 221 -9.84 -22.71 13.20
#